data_15f76ab35c4785944938c54262ec232c
#
_entry.id   15f76ab35c4785944938c54262ec232c
#
_cell.length_a   1.000
_cell.length_b   1.000
_cell.length_c   1.000
_cell.angle_alpha   90.00
_cell.angle_beta   90.00
_cell.angle_gamma   90.00
#
_symmetry.space_group_name_H-M   'P 1'
#
loop_
_entity.id
_entity.type
_entity.pdbx_description
1 polymer ?
#
loop_
_entity_poly.entity_id
_entity_poly.type
_entity_poly.pdbx_seq_one_letter_code
_entity_poly.pdbx_strand_id
1 'polypeptide(L)' 'MENEIRVVVKNVYGTDKVYPYCMKARHFAEIAGTKTLTRDTLRLVQLLGYQLRVQPTIIHGDQI' A
#
# COMPACT_ATOMS: atom_id res chain seq x y z
N MET A 1 0.36 5.04 20.42
CA MET A 1 0.24 5.50 19.19
C MET A 1 0.44 4.50 18.18
N GLU A 2 -0.40 4.45 17.23
CA GLU A 2 -0.28 3.48 16.28
C GLU A 2 0.47 3.97 15.12
N ASN A 3 1.51 3.29 14.74
CA ASN A 3 2.25 3.56 13.54
C ASN A 3 1.87 2.50 12.54
N GLU A 4 0.83 2.79 11.80
CA GLU A 4 0.42 1.80 10.81
C GLU A 4 0.05 2.50 9.51
N ILE A 5 0.24 1.82 8.40
CA ILE A 5 -0.19 2.32 7.11
C ILE A 5 -1.12 1.30 6.53
N ARG A 6 -2.03 1.76 5.71
CA ARG A 6 -3.01 0.91 5.08
C ARG A 6 -2.78 0.90 3.58
N VAL A 7 -2.86 -0.28 3.02
CA VAL A 7 -2.61 -0.47 1.60
C VAL A 7 -3.69 -1.36 1.01
N VAL A 8 -3.78 -1.36 -0.30
CA VAL A 8 -4.71 -2.20 -1.02
C VAL A 8 -3.91 -2.98 -2.04
N VAL A 9 -4.17 -4.29 -2.13
CA VAL A 9 -3.48 -5.11 -3.10
C VAL A 9 -4.42 -5.32 -4.28
N LYS A 10 -3.94 -5.02 -5.47
CA LYS A 10 -4.72 -5.21 -6.69
C LYS A 10 -3.93 -6.04 -7.67
N ASN A 11 -4.62 -6.92 -8.36
CA ASN A 11 -3.99 -7.71 -9.39
C ASN A 11 -4.13 -6.98 -10.72
N VAL A 12 -3.01 -6.63 -11.31
CA VAL A 12 -2.99 -5.92 -12.57
C VAL A 12 -2.21 -6.75 -13.57
N TYR A 13 -2.89 -7.24 -14.58
CA TYR A 13 -2.26 -8.07 -15.60
C TYR A 13 -1.51 -9.24 -15.00
N GLY A 14 -2.12 -9.88 -14.01
CA GLY A 14 -1.52 -11.06 -13.41
C GLY A 14 -0.46 -10.76 -12.36
N THR A 15 -0.21 -9.50 -12.08
CA THR A 15 0.79 -9.12 -11.09
C THR A 15 0.11 -8.41 -9.95
N ASP A 16 0.42 -8.82 -8.74
CA ASP A 16 -0.14 -8.16 -7.58
C ASP A 16 0.63 -6.88 -7.32
N LYS A 17 -0.08 -5.78 -7.22
CA LYS A 17 0.52 -4.49 -6.91
C LYS A 17 -0.10 -3.92 -5.67
N VAL A 18 0.71 -3.27 -4.86
CA VAL A 18 0.28 -2.72 -3.59
C VAL A 18 0.12 -1.23 -3.75
N TYR A 19 -1.11 -0.76 -3.56
CA TYR A 19 -1.40 0.67 -3.69
C TYR A 19 -1.59 1.29 -2.33
N PRO A 20 -1.20 2.54 -2.17
CA PRO A 20 -1.43 3.22 -0.90
C PRO A 20 -2.92 3.49 -0.69
N TYR A 21 -3.38 3.25 0.51
CA TYR A 21 -4.78 3.49 0.83
C TYR A 21 -4.95 4.69 1.75
N CYS A 22 -4.06 4.88 2.70
CA CYS A 22 -4.16 6.01 3.60
C CYS A 22 -3.13 7.07 3.22
N MET A 23 -3.23 8.21 3.88
CA MET A 23 -2.37 9.33 3.57
C MET A 23 -0.90 9.02 3.82
N LYS A 24 -0.60 8.34 4.92
CA LYS A 24 0.79 8.00 5.21
C LYS A 24 1.36 7.08 4.15
N ALA A 25 0.57 6.10 3.72
CA ALA A 25 1.03 5.18 2.70
C ALA A 25 1.31 5.93 1.40
N ARG A 26 0.46 6.90 1.10
CA ARG A 26 0.65 7.70 -0.10
C ARG A 26 1.94 8.52 -0.01
N HIS A 27 2.23 9.05 1.17
CA HIS A 27 3.47 9.81 1.34
C HIS A 27 4.68 8.92 1.13
N PHE A 28 4.64 7.69 1.62
CA PHE A 28 5.76 6.79 1.41
C PHE A 28 5.95 6.47 -0.07
N ALA A 29 4.85 6.32 -0.80
CA ALA A 29 4.97 6.07 -2.23
C ALA A 29 5.56 7.28 -2.94
N GLU A 30 5.20 8.47 -2.51
CA GLU A 30 5.74 9.68 -3.11
C GLU A 30 7.23 9.82 -2.82
N ILE A 31 7.65 9.50 -1.62
CA ILE A 31 9.06 9.55 -1.26
C ILE A 31 9.85 8.59 -2.13
N ALA A 32 9.28 7.43 -2.40
CA ALA A 32 9.94 6.44 -3.23
C ALA A 32 9.86 6.78 -4.71
N GLY A 33 9.03 7.75 -5.06
CA GLY A 33 8.90 8.15 -6.46
C GLY A 33 8.10 7.19 -7.29
N THR A 34 7.19 6.43 -6.66
CA THR A 34 6.40 5.45 -7.37
C THR A 34 4.94 5.64 -7.07
N LYS A 35 4.08 5.08 -7.92
CA LYS A 35 2.65 5.12 -7.68
C LYS A 35 2.20 3.98 -6.79
N THR A 36 2.97 2.92 -6.75
CA THR A 36 2.65 1.77 -5.92
C THR A 36 3.74 1.61 -4.88
N LEU A 37 3.47 0.83 -3.87
CA LEU A 37 4.46 0.57 -2.84
C LEU A 37 5.20 -0.71 -3.23
N THR A 38 6.46 -0.57 -3.54
CA THR A 38 7.26 -1.71 -3.94
C THR A 38 7.66 -2.52 -2.72
N ARG A 39 8.14 -3.72 -2.98
CA ARG A 39 8.55 -4.59 -1.90
C ARG A 39 9.64 -3.94 -1.05
N ASP A 40 10.58 -3.27 -1.70
CA ASP A 40 11.65 -2.61 -0.98
C ASP A 40 11.11 -1.49 -0.09
N THR A 41 10.17 -0.72 -0.61
CA THR A 41 9.57 0.36 0.16
C THR A 41 8.81 -0.20 1.35
N LEU A 42 8.08 -1.29 1.16
CA LEU A 42 7.34 -1.89 2.25
C LEU A 42 8.28 -2.40 3.34
N ARG A 43 9.40 -2.96 2.93
CA ARG A 43 10.38 -3.44 3.90
C ARG A 43 10.91 -2.28 4.73
N LEU A 44 11.22 -1.16 4.08
CA LEU A 44 11.75 -0.01 4.79
C LEU A 44 10.71 0.58 5.74
N VAL A 45 9.46 0.60 5.31
CA VAL A 45 8.38 1.10 6.14
C VAL A 45 8.27 0.26 7.42
N GLN A 46 8.38 -1.05 7.27
CA GLN A 46 8.31 -1.93 8.43
C GLN A 46 9.52 -1.77 9.34
N LEU A 47 10.68 -1.51 8.74
CA LEU A 47 11.88 -1.28 9.54
C LEU A 47 11.77 0.00 10.36
N LEU A 48 10.99 0.95 9.88
CA LEU A 48 10.77 2.18 10.63
C LEU A 48 9.78 1.99 11.77
N GLY A 49 9.21 0.80 11.89
CA GLY A 49 8.30 0.53 12.99
C GLY A 49 6.84 0.63 12.65
N TYR A 50 6.51 0.76 11.37
CA TYR A 50 5.13 0.84 10.97
C TYR A 50 4.55 -0.54 10.74
N GLN A 51 3.29 -0.71 11.07
CA GLN A 51 2.59 -1.95 10.79
C GLN A 51 1.87 -1.80 9.47
N LEU A 52 1.88 -2.86 8.69
CA LEU A 52 1.25 -2.86 7.39
C LEU A 52 -0.12 -3.51 7.50
N ARG A 53 -1.16 -2.77 7.15
CA ARG A 53 -2.50 -3.30 7.17
C ARG A 53 -3.04 -3.33 5.76
N VAL A 54 -3.49 -4.51 5.33
CA VAL A 54 -4.04 -4.65 4.01
C VAL A 54 -5.54 -4.45 4.10
N GLN A 55 -6.03 -3.46 3.39
CA GLN A 55 -7.44 -3.15 3.40
C GLN A 55 -8.15 -4.09 2.42
N PRO A 56 -9.22 -4.73 2.81
CA PRO A 56 -9.92 -5.62 1.90
C PRO A 56 -10.46 -4.83 0.71
N THR A 57 -10.34 -5.43 -0.46
CA THR A 57 -10.84 -4.83 -1.66
C THR A 57 -12.19 -5.39 -1.94
N ILE A 58 -13.20 -4.57 -1.86
CA ILE A 58 -14.51 -5.04 -2.15
C ILE A 58 -14.76 -4.80 -3.56
N ILE A 59 -14.93 -5.87 -4.27
CA ILE A 59 -15.02 -5.75 -5.60
C ILE A 59 -16.31 -5.73 -6.06
N HIS A 60 -17.12 -5.05 -5.98
CA HIS A 60 -18.23 -5.08 -6.66
C HIS A 60 -18.34 -3.79 -7.24
N GLY A 61 -18.34 -3.97 -7.79
CA GLY A 61 -18.30 -3.08 -8.28
C GLY A 61 -17.89 -2.01 -8.54
N ASP A 62 -17.67 -1.84 -8.47
CA ASP A 62 -17.14 -1.13 -8.51
C ASP A 62 -16.48 -0.85 -9.24
N GLN A 63 -16.41 -1.12 -9.57
CA GLN A 63 -15.99 -1.01 -10.05
C GLN A 63 -15.99 -0.77 -10.57
N ILE A 64 -16.11 -0.67 -10.81
CA ILE A 64 -16.08 -0.44 -11.24
C ILE A 64 -16.28 -0.13 -11.45
#